data_702953db1584e75f48ab25fc7422410c
#
_entry.id   702953db1584e75f48ab25fc7422410c
#
_cell.length_a   1.000
_cell.length_b   1.000
_cell.length_c   1.000
_cell.angle_alpha   90.00
_cell.angle_beta   90.00
_cell.angle_gamma   90.00
#
_symmetry.space_group_name_H-M   'P 1'
#
loop_
_entity.id
_entity.type
_entity.pdbx_description
1 polymer ?
#
loop_
_entity_poly.entity_id
_entity_poly.type
_entity_poly.pdbx_seq_one_letter_code
_entity_poly.pdbx_strand_id
1 'polypeptide(L)'
;MTPLAKRLPRELRRNIGKYLGIFLLMCGSIALTSGFLLAAHSIGCLIDDMRDAYTIEDGRVTTSFEATKDQLKAAEDAAGDVGGVTLYKNFSIDAIIKKASGDDGTKRTLRTYAHRAKVDIASYCEGKQPKADDEVAIDRVFATNNNLSVGDKVELEGRTYTICGIMTQPDSQALFLNLSLIHI
;
A
#
# COMPACT_ATOMS: atom_id res chain seq x y z
N MET A 1 -24.71 -11.00 -59.87
CA MET A 1 -24.85 -10.21 -58.62
C MET A 1 -26.30 -10.23 -58.21
N THR A 2 -26.62 -10.85 -57.06
CA THR A 2 -27.98 -10.99 -56.54
C THR A 2 -28.61 -9.64 -56.24
N PRO A 3 -29.92 -9.44 -56.49
CA PRO A 3 -30.59 -8.14 -56.24
C PRO A 3 -30.47 -7.63 -54.81
N LEU A 4 -30.23 -8.52 -53.85
CA LEU A 4 -29.98 -8.24 -52.45
C LEU A 4 -28.66 -7.48 -52.22
N ALA A 5 -27.60 -7.78 -52.95
CA ALA A 5 -26.29 -7.14 -52.78
C ALA A 5 -26.30 -5.65 -53.18
N LYS A 6 -27.24 -5.24 -54.06
CA LYS A 6 -27.40 -3.82 -54.43
C LYS A 6 -28.31 -3.05 -53.48
N ARG A 7 -29.17 -3.73 -52.71
CA ARG A 7 -30.06 -3.10 -51.72
C ARG A 7 -29.36 -2.70 -50.46
N LEU A 8 -28.46 -3.53 -49.96
CA LEU A 8 -27.72 -3.32 -48.70
C LEU A 8 -27.01 -1.97 -48.60
N PRO A 9 -26.15 -1.55 -49.59
CA PRO A 9 -25.45 -0.30 -49.49
C PRO A 9 -26.36 0.92 -49.62
N ARG A 10 -27.50 0.79 -50.34
CA ARG A 10 -28.47 1.87 -50.48
C ARG A 10 -29.27 2.10 -49.21
N GLU A 11 -29.61 1.01 -48.48
CA GLU A 11 -30.31 1.05 -47.20
C GLU A 11 -29.42 1.54 -46.07
N LEU A 12 -28.13 1.13 -46.08
CA LEU A 12 -27.13 1.60 -45.16
C LEU A 12 -26.94 3.11 -45.25
N ARG A 13 -26.81 3.66 -46.47
CA ARG A 13 -26.68 5.10 -46.70
C ARG A 13 -27.91 5.89 -46.27
N ARG A 14 -29.10 5.37 -46.46
CA ARG A 14 -30.35 6.04 -46.11
C ARG A 14 -30.57 6.09 -44.58
N ASN A 15 -30.09 5.09 -43.86
CA ASN A 15 -30.28 4.95 -42.41
C ASN A 15 -28.96 4.96 -41.63
N ILE A 16 -27.93 5.65 -42.14
CA ILE A 16 -26.57 5.64 -41.59
C ILE A 16 -26.54 6.02 -40.10
N GLY A 17 -27.37 6.99 -39.68
CA GLY A 17 -27.45 7.42 -38.28
C GLY A 17 -27.90 6.32 -37.33
N LYS A 18 -28.84 5.46 -37.75
CA LYS A 18 -29.30 4.32 -36.95
C LYS A 18 -28.21 3.27 -36.79
N TYR A 19 -27.57 2.89 -37.90
CA TYR A 19 -26.49 1.88 -37.87
C TYR A 19 -25.26 2.39 -37.14
N LEU A 20 -24.92 3.65 -37.30
CA LEU A 20 -23.81 4.30 -36.58
C LEU A 20 -24.10 4.32 -35.06
N GLY A 21 -25.32 4.65 -34.66
CA GLY A 21 -25.74 4.65 -33.26
C GLY A 21 -25.62 3.26 -32.64
N ILE A 22 -26.10 2.21 -33.31
CA ILE A 22 -25.98 0.83 -32.84
C ILE A 22 -24.51 0.40 -32.78
N PHE A 23 -23.72 0.73 -33.80
CA PHE A 23 -22.29 0.43 -33.83
C PHE A 23 -21.55 1.07 -32.68
N LEU A 24 -21.77 2.36 -32.42
CA LEU A 24 -21.15 3.08 -31.30
C LEU A 24 -21.57 2.52 -29.95
N LEU A 25 -22.85 2.13 -29.81
CA LEU A 25 -23.33 1.47 -28.59
C LEU A 25 -22.63 0.13 -28.36
N MET A 26 -22.50 -0.68 -29.39
CA MET A 26 -21.79 -1.96 -29.31
C MET A 26 -20.31 -1.78 -28.98
N CYS A 27 -19.62 -0.84 -29.68
CA CYS A 27 -18.24 -0.54 -29.40
C CYS A 27 -18.06 -0.01 -27.96
N GLY A 28 -18.93 0.87 -27.49
CA GLY A 28 -18.91 1.38 -26.14
C GLY A 28 -19.12 0.29 -25.07
N SER A 29 -20.08 -0.60 -25.29
CA SER A 29 -20.31 -1.70 -24.35
C SER A 29 -19.14 -2.68 -24.27
N ILE A 30 -18.55 -3.03 -25.41
CA ILE A 30 -17.37 -3.90 -25.47
C ILE A 30 -16.18 -3.22 -24.80
N ALA A 31 -15.95 -1.94 -25.08
CA ALA A 31 -14.85 -1.17 -24.50
C ALA A 31 -14.98 -1.05 -22.97
N LEU A 32 -16.19 -0.80 -22.45
CA LEU A 32 -16.46 -0.78 -21.02
C LEU A 32 -16.18 -2.13 -20.36
N THR A 33 -16.74 -3.19 -20.90
CA THR A 33 -16.60 -4.53 -20.34
C THR A 33 -15.13 -4.98 -20.34
N SER A 34 -14.43 -4.81 -21.47
CA SER A 34 -13.02 -5.18 -21.57
C SER A 34 -12.12 -4.29 -20.70
N GLY A 35 -12.44 -3.00 -20.59
CA GLY A 35 -11.75 -2.09 -19.70
C GLY A 35 -11.86 -2.50 -18.23
N PHE A 36 -13.05 -2.88 -17.77
CA PHE A 36 -13.25 -3.40 -16.41
C PHE A 36 -12.49 -4.70 -16.14
N LEU A 37 -12.55 -5.65 -17.07
CA LEU A 37 -11.82 -6.91 -16.93
C LEU A 37 -10.31 -6.70 -16.90
N LEU A 38 -9.79 -5.82 -17.75
CA LEU A 38 -8.37 -5.51 -17.79
C LEU A 38 -7.93 -4.81 -16.48
N ALA A 39 -8.71 -3.85 -16.00
CA ALA A 39 -8.43 -3.16 -14.75
C ALA A 39 -8.42 -4.13 -13.56
N ALA A 40 -9.42 -5.01 -13.45
CA ALA A 40 -9.49 -6.01 -12.40
C ALA A 40 -8.29 -6.97 -12.43
N HIS A 41 -7.90 -7.44 -13.62
CA HIS A 41 -6.73 -8.30 -13.79
C HIS A 41 -5.43 -7.56 -13.42
N SER A 42 -5.26 -6.33 -13.88
CA SER A 42 -4.06 -5.53 -13.57
C SER A 42 -3.90 -5.25 -12.08
N ILE A 43 -5.02 -4.98 -11.38
CA ILE A 43 -4.99 -4.80 -9.92
C ILE A 43 -4.60 -6.11 -9.23
N GLY A 44 -5.14 -7.25 -9.66
CA GLY A 44 -4.76 -8.56 -9.13
C GLY A 44 -3.27 -8.83 -9.27
N CYS A 45 -2.72 -8.69 -10.47
CA CYS A 45 -1.29 -8.87 -10.71
C CYS A 45 -0.44 -7.91 -9.86
N LEU A 46 -0.85 -6.65 -9.74
CA LEU A 46 -0.12 -5.67 -8.92
C LEU A 46 -0.09 -6.07 -7.43
N ILE A 47 -1.18 -6.59 -6.91
CA ILE A 47 -1.25 -7.07 -5.52
C ILE A 47 -0.32 -8.27 -5.32
N ASP A 48 -0.32 -9.22 -6.26
CA ASP A 48 0.54 -10.40 -6.19
C ASP A 48 2.02 -9.99 -6.30
N ASP A 49 2.38 -9.14 -7.25
CA ASP A 49 3.74 -8.60 -7.41
C ASP A 49 4.21 -7.86 -6.15
N MET A 50 3.33 -7.09 -5.53
CA MET A 50 3.64 -6.39 -4.26
C MET A 50 3.83 -7.36 -3.11
N ARG A 51 3.03 -8.41 -3.04
CA ARG A 51 3.14 -9.45 -2.02
C ARG A 51 4.50 -10.13 -2.04
N ASP A 52 4.96 -10.47 -3.24
CA ASP A 52 6.26 -11.11 -3.44
C ASP A 52 7.42 -10.14 -3.21
N ALA A 53 7.33 -8.91 -3.75
CA ALA A 53 8.39 -7.92 -3.66
C ALA A 53 8.66 -7.44 -2.23
N TYR A 54 7.60 -7.28 -1.42
CA TYR A 54 7.70 -6.75 -0.06
C TYR A 54 7.49 -7.80 1.02
N THR A 55 7.31 -9.05 0.65
CA THR A 55 7.08 -10.18 1.57
C THR A 55 6.00 -9.83 2.58
N ILE A 56 4.81 -9.50 2.08
CA ILE A 56 3.69 -9.07 2.92
C ILE A 56 3.26 -10.21 3.84
N GLU A 57 3.02 -9.89 5.10
CA GLU A 57 2.58 -10.86 6.10
C GLU A 57 1.23 -11.50 5.71
N ASP A 58 1.09 -12.81 5.92
CA ASP A 58 -0.18 -13.53 5.74
C ASP A 58 -1.12 -13.33 6.93
N GLY A 59 -0.57 -12.98 8.08
CA GLY A 59 -1.32 -12.73 9.30
C GLY A 59 -0.47 -12.15 10.41
N ARG A 60 -1.14 -11.51 11.36
CA ARG A 60 -0.50 -10.87 12.52
C ARG A 60 -1.14 -11.32 13.81
N VAL A 61 -0.29 -11.71 14.77
CA VAL A 61 -0.71 -11.99 16.14
C VAL A 61 -0.15 -10.90 17.05
N THR A 62 -1.04 -10.18 17.73
CA THR A 62 -0.64 -9.13 18.67
C THR A 62 -0.72 -9.66 20.09
N THR A 63 0.37 -9.51 20.85
CA THR A 63 0.46 -9.89 22.25
C THR A 63 0.70 -8.65 23.10
N SER A 64 0.18 -8.65 24.33
CA SER A 64 0.42 -7.56 25.28
C SER A 64 1.82 -7.58 25.90
N PHE A 65 2.53 -8.67 25.75
CA PHE A 65 3.88 -8.88 26.28
C PHE A 65 4.76 -9.46 25.17
N GLU A 66 6.07 -9.25 25.29
CA GLU A 66 7.02 -9.84 24.37
C GLU A 66 6.97 -11.36 24.43
N ALA A 67 6.74 -12.01 23.28
CA ALA A 67 6.75 -13.45 23.16
C ALA A 67 8.17 -14.01 23.42
N THR A 68 8.26 -15.02 24.28
CA THR A 68 9.50 -15.75 24.52
C THR A 68 9.85 -16.66 23.34
N LYS A 69 11.12 -17.06 23.25
CA LYS A 69 11.56 -17.99 22.19
C LYS A 69 10.80 -19.32 22.22
N ASP A 70 10.48 -19.81 23.43
CA ASP A 70 9.77 -21.08 23.60
C ASP A 70 8.30 -20.96 23.16
N GLN A 71 7.66 -19.81 23.41
CA GLN A 71 6.31 -19.53 22.93
C GLN A 71 6.25 -19.42 21.40
N LEU A 72 7.23 -18.76 20.79
CA LEU A 72 7.32 -18.69 19.34
C LEU A 72 7.49 -20.07 18.72
N LYS A 73 8.41 -20.88 19.28
CA LYS A 73 8.63 -22.25 18.81
C LYS A 73 7.40 -23.12 18.99
N ALA A 74 6.71 -23.03 20.13
CA ALA A 74 5.48 -23.77 20.37
C ALA A 74 4.37 -23.36 19.39
N ALA A 75 4.29 -22.09 19.01
CA ALA A 75 3.34 -21.61 18.01
C ALA A 75 3.70 -22.08 16.59
N GLU A 76 4.97 -22.09 16.23
CA GLU A 76 5.45 -22.65 14.95
C GLU A 76 5.21 -24.16 14.87
N ASP A 77 5.50 -24.90 15.94
CA ASP A 77 5.26 -26.34 16.03
C ASP A 77 3.75 -26.67 15.94
N ALA A 78 2.90 -25.89 16.59
CA ALA A 78 1.44 -26.03 16.52
C ALA A 78 0.86 -25.71 15.13
N ALA A 79 1.50 -24.83 14.41
CA ALA A 79 1.12 -24.45 13.04
C ALA A 79 1.70 -25.41 11.97
N GLY A 80 2.64 -26.27 12.34
CA GLY A 80 3.32 -27.21 11.44
C GLY A 80 2.38 -28.16 10.70
N ASP A 81 1.21 -28.47 11.27
CA ASP A 81 0.18 -29.30 10.64
C ASP A 81 -0.57 -28.60 9.50
N VAL A 82 -0.43 -27.28 9.35
CA VAL A 82 -1.18 -26.43 8.38
C VAL A 82 -0.32 -25.99 7.18
N GLY A 83 0.92 -26.47 7.07
CA GLY A 83 1.74 -26.20 5.88
C GLY A 83 2.92 -25.27 6.08
N GLY A 84 3.44 -25.16 7.28
CA GLY A 84 4.65 -24.42 7.61
C GLY A 84 4.41 -22.91 7.79
N VAL A 85 4.48 -22.48 9.03
CA VAL A 85 4.38 -21.06 9.43
C VAL A 85 5.75 -20.63 9.93
N THR A 86 6.23 -19.48 9.45
CA THR A 86 7.44 -18.85 9.99
C THR A 86 7.04 -17.58 10.72
N LEU A 87 7.37 -17.49 12.01
CA LEU A 87 7.03 -16.34 12.83
C LEU A 87 8.20 -15.35 12.90
N TYR A 88 7.91 -14.09 12.63
CA TYR A 88 8.86 -12.99 12.78
C TYR A 88 8.40 -12.04 13.88
N LYS A 89 9.28 -11.76 14.83
CA LYS A 89 9.01 -10.75 15.86
C LYS A 89 9.00 -9.37 15.21
N ASN A 90 7.93 -8.65 15.47
CA ASN A 90 7.82 -7.25 15.13
C ASN A 90 7.57 -6.43 16.40
N PHE A 91 8.13 -5.24 16.46
CA PHE A 91 7.97 -4.34 17.59
C PHE A 91 7.50 -3.00 17.09
N SER A 92 6.46 -2.47 17.72
CA SER A 92 5.98 -1.12 17.45
C SER A 92 5.62 -0.40 18.73
N ILE A 93 5.89 0.89 18.76
CA ILE A 93 5.45 1.79 19.84
C ILE A 93 4.81 3.02 19.22
N ASP A 94 3.84 3.58 19.92
CA ASP A 94 3.26 4.85 19.55
C ASP A 94 4.08 5.97 20.23
N ALA A 95 4.74 6.79 19.43
CA ALA A 95 5.62 7.87 19.86
C ALA A 95 5.06 9.22 19.43
N ILE A 96 5.32 10.25 20.26
CA ILE A 96 4.96 11.62 19.92
C ILE A 96 6.10 12.23 19.12
N ILE A 97 5.77 12.67 17.90
CA ILE A 97 6.72 13.35 17.02
C ILE A 97 6.44 14.85 16.97
N LYS A 98 7.51 15.63 16.94
CA LYS A 98 7.49 17.07 16.70
C LYS A 98 8.55 17.42 15.67
N LYS A 99 8.33 18.48 14.91
CA LYS A 99 9.37 19.04 14.04
C LYS A 99 10.36 19.81 14.91
N ALA A 100 11.65 19.53 14.76
CA ALA A 100 12.69 20.15 15.57
C ALA A 100 12.89 21.66 15.26
N SER A 101 12.42 22.12 14.09
CA SER A 101 12.48 23.53 13.69
C SER A 101 11.17 23.95 13.05
N GLY A 102 10.59 25.06 13.52
CA GLY A 102 9.31 25.59 13.00
C GLY A 102 8.10 24.75 13.39
N ASP A 103 8.12 24.15 14.58
CA ASP A 103 6.99 23.42 15.15
C ASP A 103 5.83 24.37 15.44
N ASP A 104 4.64 23.99 14.98
CA ASP A 104 3.37 24.69 15.28
C ASP A 104 2.81 24.34 16.67
N GLY A 105 3.56 23.59 17.48
CA GLY A 105 3.15 23.08 18.78
C GLY A 105 2.20 21.88 18.73
N THR A 106 1.88 21.38 17.54
CA THR A 106 0.94 20.27 17.38
C THR A 106 1.66 18.94 17.65
N LYS A 107 1.24 18.27 18.71
CA LYS A 107 1.68 16.90 18.99
C LYS A 107 1.00 15.94 18.02
N ARG A 108 1.80 15.13 17.34
CA ARG A 108 1.32 14.09 16.43
C ARG A 108 1.82 12.75 16.92
N THR A 109 0.91 11.80 17.07
CA THR A 109 1.28 10.43 17.44
C THR A 109 1.56 9.65 16.19
N LEU A 110 2.70 8.98 16.15
CA LEU A 110 3.15 8.13 15.07
C LEU A 110 3.47 6.74 15.61
N ARG A 111 3.03 5.72 14.88
CA ARG A 111 3.48 4.37 15.18
C ARG A 111 4.87 4.16 14.62
N THR A 112 5.81 3.91 15.52
CA THR A 112 7.21 3.67 15.21
C THR A 112 7.46 2.17 15.22
N TYR A 113 8.11 1.68 14.19
CA TYR A 113 8.46 0.27 14.04
C TYR A 113 9.97 0.08 14.12
N ALA A 114 10.38 -1.04 14.68
CA ALA A 114 11.75 -1.51 14.48
C ALA A 114 11.95 -1.88 13.00
N HIS A 115 13.20 -1.83 12.54
CA HIS A 115 13.51 -2.19 11.17
C HIS A 115 13.09 -3.62 10.85
N ARG A 116 12.30 -3.78 9.79
CA ARG A 116 11.82 -5.06 9.27
C ARG A 116 12.64 -5.45 8.05
N ALA A 117 13.41 -6.53 8.17
CA ALA A 117 14.29 -7.00 7.09
C ALA A 117 13.74 -8.19 6.29
N LYS A 118 12.68 -8.85 6.78
CA LYS A 118 12.21 -10.13 6.22
C LYS A 118 10.73 -10.15 5.86
N VAL A 119 9.92 -9.40 6.57
CA VAL A 119 8.47 -9.33 6.37
C VAL A 119 8.05 -7.87 6.38
N ASP A 120 7.07 -7.51 5.57
CA ASP A 120 6.59 -6.13 5.39
C ASP A 120 7.73 -5.15 5.11
N ILE A 121 8.56 -5.49 4.15
CA ILE A 121 9.75 -4.70 3.81
C ILE A 121 9.32 -3.33 3.30
N ALA A 122 9.84 -2.26 3.91
CA ALA A 122 9.54 -0.90 3.50
C ALA A 122 10.16 -0.56 2.14
N SER A 123 9.40 0.15 1.31
CA SER A 123 9.89 0.72 0.05
C SER A 123 10.33 2.17 0.27
N TYR A 124 11.57 2.47 -0.05
CA TYR A 124 12.13 3.82 0.09
C TYR A 124 11.92 4.61 -1.21
N CYS A 125 11.10 5.66 -1.14
CA CYS A 125 10.84 6.55 -2.28
C CYS A 125 11.97 7.57 -2.45
N GLU A 126 12.54 8.03 -1.32
CA GLU A 126 13.63 9.01 -1.28
C GLU A 126 14.61 8.65 -0.17
N GLY A 127 15.88 9.00 -0.36
CA GLY A 127 16.93 8.76 0.63
C GLY A 127 17.32 7.30 0.78
N LYS A 128 17.53 6.86 2.00
CA LYS A 128 18.04 5.51 2.32
C LYS A 128 17.41 4.96 3.59
N GLN A 129 17.61 3.67 3.79
CA GLN A 129 17.26 2.99 5.03
C GLN A 129 18.10 3.52 6.21
N PRO A 130 17.50 3.72 7.40
CA PRO A 130 18.23 4.05 8.63
C PRO A 130 19.28 3.02 8.96
N LYS A 131 20.48 3.49 9.31
CA LYS A 131 21.61 2.62 9.72
C LYS A 131 22.23 3.07 11.05
N ALA A 132 22.10 4.34 11.37
CA ALA A 132 22.60 4.90 12.61
C ALA A 132 21.46 5.08 13.64
N ASP A 133 21.81 5.12 14.92
CA ASP A 133 20.85 5.20 16.03
C ASP A 133 20.11 6.55 16.11
N ASP A 134 20.58 7.54 15.36
CA ASP A 134 19.99 8.88 15.24
C ASP A 134 19.33 9.13 13.87
N GLU A 135 19.22 8.11 13.04
CA GLU A 135 18.53 8.16 11.76
C GLU A 135 17.11 7.58 11.87
N VAL A 136 16.18 8.17 11.13
CA VAL A 136 14.79 7.68 11.02
C VAL A 136 14.29 7.79 9.58
N ALA A 137 13.47 6.84 9.17
CA ALA A 137 12.69 6.96 7.94
C ALA A 137 11.22 7.20 8.30
N ILE A 138 10.57 8.07 7.54
CA ILE A 138 9.18 8.46 7.78
C ILE A 138 8.28 8.09 6.60
N ASP A 139 7.01 7.90 6.88
CA ASP A 139 6.01 7.63 5.85
C ASP A 139 5.84 8.82 4.89
N ARG A 140 5.68 8.52 3.61
CA ARG A 140 5.57 9.53 2.54
C ARG A 140 4.38 10.46 2.73
N VAL A 141 3.22 9.94 3.14
CA VAL A 141 2.02 10.75 3.33
C VAL A 141 2.21 11.68 4.53
N PHE A 142 2.82 11.16 5.60
CA PHE A 142 3.16 11.98 6.76
C PHE A 142 4.19 13.06 6.43
N ALA A 143 5.24 12.73 5.67
CA ALA A 143 6.24 13.68 5.21
C ALA A 143 5.61 14.83 4.41
N THR A 144 4.77 14.50 3.43
CA THR A 144 4.08 15.48 2.57
C THR A 144 3.16 16.39 3.38
N ASN A 145 2.35 15.81 4.29
CA ASN A 145 1.39 16.58 5.08
C ASN A 145 2.04 17.52 6.10
N ASN A 146 3.29 17.25 6.48
CA ASN A 146 4.02 18.03 7.47
C ASN A 146 5.19 18.82 6.87
N ASN A 147 5.32 18.85 5.54
CA ASN A 147 6.42 19.52 4.83
C ASN A 147 7.80 19.10 5.38
N LEU A 148 7.99 17.77 5.50
CA LEU A 148 9.23 17.17 5.94
C LEU A 148 9.99 16.58 4.77
N SER A 149 11.30 16.72 4.76
CA SER A 149 12.19 16.24 3.71
C SER A 149 13.36 15.46 4.29
N VAL A 150 14.05 14.71 3.44
CA VAL A 150 15.30 14.02 3.84
C VAL A 150 16.33 15.06 4.27
N GLY A 151 16.93 14.85 5.43
CA GLY A 151 17.88 15.77 6.07
C GLY A 151 17.26 16.65 7.17
N ASP A 152 15.93 16.74 7.24
CA ASP A 152 15.27 17.45 8.33
C ASP A 152 15.44 16.72 9.66
N LYS A 153 15.32 17.48 10.75
CA LYS A 153 15.38 16.94 12.11
C LYS A 153 14.00 16.89 12.73
N VAL A 154 13.71 15.78 13.39
CA VAL A 154 12.48 15.54 14.13
C VAL A 154 12.81 15.12 15.56
N GLU A 155 11.96 15.48 16.49
CA GLU A 155 12.05 15.06 17.89
C GLU A 155 11.02 13.96 18.15
N LEU A 156 11.47 12.81 18.61
CA LEU A 156 10.67 11.68 19.05
C LEU A 156 10.95 11.44 20.52
N GLU A 157 9.95 11.57 21.36
CA GLU A 157 10.06 11.35 22.82
C GLU A 157 11.25 12.09 23.46
N GLY A 158 11.52 13.33 23.03
CA GLY A 158 12.62 14.15 23.58
C GLY A 158 14.00 13.86 22.99
N ARG A 159 14.09 12.98 22.00
CA ARG A 159 15.32 12.65 21.30
C ARG A 159 15.27 13.15 19.86
N THR A 160 16.34 13.79 19.39
CA THR A 160 16.40 14.31 18.03
C THR A 160 16.93 13.26 17.08
N TYR A 161 16.22 13.07 15.95
CA TYR A 161 16.57 12.18 14.87
C TYR A 161 16.67 12.94 13.55
N THR A 162 17.52 12.46 12.66
CA THR A 162 17.63 12.99 11.30
C THR A 162 16.83 12.09 10.34
N ILE A 163 15.98 12.68 9.52
CA ILE A 163 15.25 11.95 8.49
C ILE A 163 16.23 11.54 7.40
N CYS A 164 16.53 10.25 7.29
CA CYS A 164 17.44 9.71 6.27
C CYS A 164 16.71 9.14 5.06
N GLY A 165 15.41 8.90 5.18
CA GLY A 165 14.60 8.36 4.09
C GLY A 165 13.10 8.63 4.24
N ILE A 166 12.45 8.69 3.09
CA ILE A 166 10.98 8.73 2.99
C ILE A 166 10.55 7.39 2.38
N MET A 167 9.64 6.70 3.07
CA MET A 167 9.26 5.33 2.74
C MET A 167 7.74 5.17 2.65
N THR A 168 7.33 4.04 2.07
CA THR A 168 6.00 3.48 2.19
C THR A 168 6.09 2.08 2.75
N GLN A 169 5.16 1.71 3.60
CA GLN A 169 5.05 0.36 4.15
C GLN A 169 3.85 -0.35 3.55
N PRO A 170 3.94 -1.65 3.21
CA PRO A 170 2.85 -2.37 2.59
C PRO A 170 1.63 -2.51 3.51
N ASP A 171 1.83 -2.59 4.82
CA ASP A 171 0.80 -2.68 5.84
C ASP A 171 0.15 -1.34 6.22
N SER A 172 0.66 -0.22 5.69
CA SER A 172 0.15 1.14 5.96
C SER A 172 -0.62 1.74 4.78
N GLN A 173 -0.95 0.96 3.76
CA GLN A 173 -1.58 1.45 2.53
C GLN A 173 -3.08 1.73 2.63
N ALA A 174 -3.75 1.29 3.68
CA ALA A 174 -5.16 1.59 3.86
C ALA A 174 -5.35 3.04 4.31
N LEU A 175 -5.92 3.86 3.46
CA LEU A 175 -6.33 5.25 3.73
C LEU A 175 -7.19 5.40 4.99
N PHE A 176 -7.76 4.31 5.48
CA PHE A 176 -8.68 4.26 6.63
C PHE A 176 -8.03 3.77 7.92
N LEU A 177 -6.74 3.49 7.94
CA LEU A 177 -6.01 3.11 9.15
C LEU A 177 -6.04 4.21 10.24
N ASN A 178 -6.23 5.44 9.85
CA ASN A 178 -6.44 6.53 10.80
C ASN A 178 -7.77 6.45 11.57
N LEU A 179 -8.72 5.66 11.12
CA LEU A 179 -9.96 5.43 11.86
C LEU A 179 -9.75 4.52 13.07
N SER A 180 -8.75 3.66 13.06
CA SER A 180 -8.39 2.86 14.22
C SER A 180 -7.69 3.67 15.32
N LEU A 181 -7.14 4.83 14.99
CA LEU A 181 -6.56 5.79 15.94
C LEU A 181 -7.62 6.66 16.62
N ILE A 182 -8.84 6.61 16.16
CA ILE A 182 -9.98 7.33 16.76
C ILE A 182 -10.64 6.49 17.86
N HIS A 183 -10.26 5.26 18.02
CA HIS A 183 -10.74 4.36 19.06
C HIS A 183 -9.84 4.36 20.29
N ILE A 184 -9.42 5.49 20.68
CA ILE A 184 -8.76 5.69 21.97
C ILE A 184 -9.80 6.14 22.98
#